data_590d89bd20aae7c52c775c754330ae99
#
_entry.id   590d89bd20aae7c52c775c754330ae99
#
_cell.length_a   1.000
_cell.length_b   1.000
_cell.length_c   1.000
_cell.angle_alpha   90.00
_cell.angle_beta   90.00
_cell.angle_gamma   90.00
#
_symmetry.space_group_name_H-M   'P 1'
#
loop_
_entity.id
_entity.type
_entity.pdbx_description
1 polymer ?
#
loop_
_entity_poly.entity_id
_entity_poly.type
_entity_poly.pdbx_seq_one_letter_code
_entity_poly.pdbx_strand_id
1 'polypeptide(L)'
;VRRQRQMCIRDRKYPVLFYAHPVLISEERVKLLKEYVEQGGTLVIGCRSGYKDMNGKCVMLPQPGLLAELTGTDVRDFTFTSPAEDEVFAEFSDKKIPMPVFNDIITPLEGTKTLAVYGNSYYEGNPALTCHAVGKGQVLHLGATFNKENTEALFDYLKIKDPFKEYIEAPETAEVIMREKDGEKYIFVLNYQAEKIEYTLQKPMIALYDKTEATGRCTLPAFGTAVYKVIE
;
A
#
# COMPACT_ATOMS: atom_id res chain seq x y z
N VAL A 1 15.94 -8.18 8.33
CA VAL A 1 14.75 -7.51 7.77
C VAL A 1 15.11 -6.26 6.96
N ARG A 2 15.97 -5.34 7.48
CA ARG A 2 16.39 -4.15 6.73
C ARG A 2 17.18 -4.48 5.44
N ARG A 3 18.09 -5.44 5.47
CA ARG A 3 18.86 -5.88 4.28
C ARG A 3 17.96 -6.51 3.20
N GLN A 4 16.97 -7.29 3.59
CA GLN A 4 16.03 -7.91 2.65
C GLN A 4 15.18 -6.87 1.90
N ARG A 5 14.69 -5.82 2.58
CA ARG A 5 13.93 -4.74 1.93
C ARG A 5 14.78 -3.95 0.92
N GLN A 6 16.04 -3.69 1.23
CA GLN A 6 16.95 -3.02 0.30
C GLN A 6 17.26 -3.88 -0.94
N MET A 7 17.44 -5.20 -0.75
CA MET A 7 17.65 -6.12 -1.88
C MET A 7 16.42 -6.16 -2.79
N CYS A 8 15.20 -6.25 -2.23
CA CYS A 8 13.97 -6.30 -3.03
C CYS A 8 13.76 -5.05 -3.90
N ILE A 9 14.10 -3.86 -3.41
CA ILE A 9 14.05 -2.62 -4.19
C ILE A 9 15.09 -2.65 -5.32
N ARG A 10 16.32 -3.10 -5.03
CA ARG A 10 17.40 -3.20 -6.01
C ARG A 10 17.14 -4.21 -7.13
N ASP A 11 16.53 -5.34 -6.78
CA ASP A 11 16.33 -6.46 -7.72
C ASP A 11 15.06 -6.28 -8.56
N ARG A 12 14.36 -5.15 -8.47
CA ARG A 12 13.10 -4.85 -9.19
C ARG A 12 12.06 -5.98 -9.09
N LYS A 13 12.08 -6.70 -7.99
CA LYS A 13 11.22 -7.86 -7.78
C LYS A 13 9.74 -7.47 -7.67
N TYR A 14 9.47 -6.22 -7.26
CA TYR A 14 8.12 -5.71 -7.06
C TYR A 14 7.83 -4.52 -7.99
N PRO A 15 6.81 -4.61 -8.84
CA PRO A 15 6.45 -3.53 -9.76
C PRO A 15 5.85 -2.31 -9.06
N VAL A 16 5.24 -2.52 -7.89
CA VAL A 16 4.65 -1.46 -7.06
C VAL A 16 5.21 -1.53 -5.65
N LEU A 17 5.63 -0.40 -5.12
CA LEU A 17 6.14 -0.23 -3.76
C LEU A 17 5.27 0.77 -2.99
N PHE A 18 4.56 0.30 -1.98
CA PHE A 18 3.92 1.17 -0.98
C PHE A 18 4.94 1.50 0.11
N TYR A 19 5.38 2.75 0.13
CA TYR A 19 6.24 3.27 1.18
C TYR A 19 5.47 4.31 1.99
N ALA A 20 4.51 3.79 2.77
CA ALA A 20 3.58 4.60 3.53
C ALA A 20 4.31 5.50 4.54
N HIS A 21 4.01 6.79 4.51
CA HIS A 21 4.41 7.80 5.50
C HIS A 21 5.89 7.78 5.90
N PRO A 22 6.87 7.89 4.97
CA PRO A 22 8.28 7.97 5.33
C PRO A 22 8.61 9.35 5.92
N VAL A 23 8.18 9.59 7.16
CA VAL A 23 8.40 10.87 7.88
C VAL A 23 9.89 11.18 7.98
N LEU A 24 10.71 10.17 8.32
CA LEU A 24 12.17 10.26 8.33
C LEU A 24 12.71 9.65 7.05
N ILE A 25 13.50 10.44 6.31
CA ILE A 25 14.14 9.95 5.10
C ILE A 25 15.56 10.52 4.94
N SER A 26 16.46 9.70 4.39
CA SER A 26 17.82 10.10 4.07
C SER A 26 18.00 10.30 2.56
N GLU A 27 19.00 11.07 2.16
CA GLU A 27 19.39 11.26 0.76
C GLU A 27 19.69 9.92 0.07
N GLU A 28 20.38 9.01 0.76
CA GLU A 28 20.64 7.66 0.23
C GLU A 28 19.35 6.91 -0.09
N ARG A 29 18.35 7.02 0.78
CA ARG A 29 17.06 6.37 0.58
C ARG A 29 16.31 7.00 -0.60
N VAL A 30 16.31 8.33 -0.71
CA VAL A 30 15.69 9.04 -1.85
C VAL A 30 16.34 8.62 -3.16
N LYS A 31 17.68 8.51 -3.19
CA LYS A 31 18.41 8.03 -4.37
C LYS A 31 17.98 6.63 -4.80
N LEU A 32 17.86 5.69 -3.85
CA LEU A 32 17.39 4.32 -4.13
C LEU A 32 15.94 4.30 -4.67
N LEU A 33 15.06 5.13 -4.10
CA LEU A 33 13.69 5.24 -4.58
C LEU A 33 13.63 5.84 -5.98
N LYS A 34 14.45 6.87 -6.26
CA LYS A 34 14.56 7.48 -7.60
C LYS A 34 15.04 6.45 -8.62
N GLU A 35 16.10 5.72 -8.33
CA GLU A 35 16.61 4.65 -9.21
C GLU A 35 15.55 3.57 -9.47
N TYR A 36 14.78 3.17 -8.46
CA TYR A 36 13.68 2.23 -8.60
C TYR A 36 12.59 2.73 -9.54
N VAL A 37 12.17 4.00 -9.39
CA VAL A 37 11.12 4.59 -10.22
C VAL A 37 11.62 4.82 -11.65
N GLU A 38 12.81 5.39 -11.83
CA GLU A 38 13.40 5.64 -13.15
C GLU A 38 13.49 4.38 -14.02
N GLN A 39 13.63 3.23 -13.36
CA GLN A 39 13.71 1.93 -14.01
C GLN A 39 12.33 1.29 -14.31
N GLY A 40 11.24 1.94 -13.96
CA GLY A 40 9.88 1.49 -14.27
C GLY A 40 9.03 1.07 -13.07
N GLY A 41 9.55 1.22 -11.83
CA GLY A 41 8.77 0.97 -10.62
C GLY A 41 7.70 2.03 -10.38
N THR A 42 6.60 1.62 -9.76
CA THR A 42 5.58 2.54 -9.22
C THR A 42 5.78 2.69 -7.72
N LEU A 43 6.04 3.91 -7.26
CA LEU A 43 6.14 4.25 -5.85
C LEU A 43 4.84 4.91 -5.38
N VAL A 44 4.28 4.43 -4.28
CA VAL A 44 3.12 5.06 -3.62
C VAL A 44 3.53 5.52 -2.24
N ILE A 45 3.38 6.81 -1.97
CA ILE A 45 3.65 7.43 -0.67
C ILE A 45 2.42 8.13 -0.13
N GLY A 46 2.33 8.29 1.19
CA GLY A 46 1.24 8.99 1.86
C GLY A 46 1.66 10.33 2.45
N CYS A 47 0.75 10.97 3.13
CA CYS A 47 0.95 12.24 3.81
C CYS A 47 2.12 12.20 4.80
N ARG A 48 2.62 13.37 5.22
CA ARG A 48 3.73 13.52 6.19
C ARG A 48 5.05 12.91 5.74
N SER A 49 5.23 12.63 4.46
CA SER A 49 6.49 12.10 3.89
C SER A 49 7.57 13.19 3.86
N GLY A 50 8.81 12.83 4.23
CA GLY A 50 9.99 13.70 4.11
C GLY A 50 10.07 14.86 5.10
N TYR A 51 9.28 14.87 6.17
CA TYR A 51 9.22 15.98 7.15
C TYR A 51 10.44 16.09 8.03
N LYS A 52 11.18 15.01 8.25
CA LYS A 52 12.30 14.97 9.19
C LYS A 52 13.52 14.28 8.59
N ASP A 53 14.70 14.73 9.03
CA ASP A 53 15.96 14.04 8.81
C ASP A 53 16.08 12.79 9.70
N MET A 54 17.18 12.04 9.51
CA MET A 54 17.41 10.79 10.25
C MET A 54 17.68 11.00 11.76
N ASN A 55 17.89 12.26 12.21
CA ASN A 55 18.04 12.64 13.60
C ASN A 55 16.72 13.12 14.21
N GLY A 56 15.64 13.13 13.43
CA GLY A 56 14.32 13.58 13.86
C GLY A 56 14.12 15.10 13.83
N LYS A 57 15.06 15.88 13.28
CA LYS A 57 14.91 17.32 13.08
C LYS A 57 14.04 17.60 11.86
N CYS A 58 13.17 18.60 11.94
CA CYS A 58 12.39 19.05 10.81
C CYS A 58 13.32 19.54 9.69
N VAL A 59 13.02 19.10 8.46
CA VAL A 59 13.74 19.53 7.27
C VAL A 59 13.30 20.96 6.92
N MET A 60 14.25 21.87 6.75
CA MET A 60 14.01 23.28 6.42
C MET A 60 13.94 23.50 4.89
N LEU A 61 13.27 22.59 4.20
CA LEU A 61 12.94 22.67 2.78
C LEU A 61 11.43 22.70 2.61
N PRO A 62 10.89 23.19 1.48
CA PRO A 62 9.48 23.01 1.16
C PRO A 62 9.12 21.52 1.22
N GLN A 63 7.96 21.19 1.80
CA GLN A 63 7.56 19.80 1.96
C GLN A 63 7.09 19.22 0.59
N PRO A 64 7.33 17.97 0.30
CA PRO A 64 7.83 16.88 1.16
C PRO A 64 9.38 16.79 1.23
N GLY A 65 10.07 17.89 1.34
CA GLY A 65 11.50 17.93 1.61
C GLY A 65 12.34 17.28 0.50
N LEU A 66 13.20 16.33 0.85
CA LEU A 66 14.05 15.59 -0.10
C LEU A 66 13.26 14.80 -1.16
N LEU A 67 11.97 14.56 -0.93
CA LEU A 67 11.10 13.84 -1.87
C LEU A 67 10.42 14.76 -2.88
N ALA A 68 10.47 16.08 -2.75
CA ALA A 68 9.73 17.03 -3.58
C ALA A 68 9.97 16.84 -5.09
N GLU A 69 11.23 16.68 -5.51
CA GLU A 69 11.58 16.41 -6.90
C GLU A 69 11.02 15.08 -7.39
N LEU A 70 11.11 14.03 -6.56
CA LEU A 70 10.66 12.68 -6.91
C LEU A 70 9.13 12.58 -6.98
N THR A 71 8.43 13.28 -6.11
CA THR A 71 6.96 13.30 -6.09
C THR A 71 6.35 14.29 -7.08
N GLY A 72 7.14 15.27 -7.52
CA GLY A 72 6.67 16.39 -8.33
C GLY A 72 5.64 17.25 -7.58
N THR A 73 5.79 17.39 -6.26
CA THR A 73 4.80 18.08 -5.43
C THR A 73 5.44 19.00 -4.41
N ASP A 74 4.69 20.04 -4.04
CA ASP A 74 4.91 20.88 -2.89
C ASP A 74 3.71 20.73 -1.94
N VAL A 75 3.95 20.63 -0.64
CA VAL A 75 2.91 20.57 0.39
C VAL A 75 2.99 21.88 1.19
N ARG A 76 2.02 22.75 0.98
CA ARG A 76 2.00 24.09 1.56
C ARG A 76 1.31 24.17 2.89
N ASP A 77 0.39 23.27 3.13
CA ASP A 77 -0.37 23.21 4.39
C ASP A 77 -0.77 21.78 4.68
N PHE A 78 -1.14 21.49 5.91
CA PHE A 78 -1.65 20.21 6.32
C PHE A 78 -2.66 20.39 7.46
N THR A 79 -3.58 19.45 7.56
CA THR A 79 -4.54 19.45 8.66
C THR A 79 -4.61 18.07 9.31
N PHE A 80 -4.98 18.07 10.58
CA PHE A 80 -5.34 16.86 11.32
C PHE A 80 -6.85 16.84 11.47
N THR A 81 -7.51 15.82 10.94
CA THR A 81 -8.96 15.65 11.06
C THR A 81 -9.28 14.91 12.37
N SER A 82 -10.07 15.56 13.22
CA SER A 82 -10.57 14.94 14.45
C SER A 82 -11.65 13.91 14.13
N PRO A 83 -11.74 12.79 14.86
CA PRO A 83 -12.89 11.87 14.75
C PRO A 83 -14.25 12.50 15.07
N ALA A 84 -14.28 13.71 15.66
CA ALA A 84 -15.48 14.45 15.95
C ALA A 84 -15.92 15.41 14.81
N GLU A 85 -15.10 15.52 13.76
CA GLU A 85 -15.40 16.33 12.59
C GLU A 85 -16.02 15.47 11.48
N ASP A 86 -16.62 16.12 10.49
CA ASP A 86 -17.14 15.43 9.31
C ASP A 86 -16.01 14.70 8.58
N GLU A 87 -16.30 13.51 8.11
CA GLU A 87 -15.35 12.70 7.37
C GLU A 87 -14.89 13.42 6.10
N VAL A 88 -13.59 13.63 5.98
CA VAL A 88 -13.00 14.18 4.76
C VAL A 88 -12.91 13.08 3.70
N PHE A 89 -13.30 13.43 2.47
CA PHE A 89 -13.19 12.53 1.33
C PHE A 89 -12.52 13.21 0.13
N ALA A 90 -12.04 12.40 -0.79
CA ALA A 90 -11.60 12.86 -2.10
C ALA A 90 -12.42 12.19 -3.21
N GLU A 91 -12.56 12.88 -4.33
CA GLU A 91 -13.18 12.36 -5.55
C GLU A 91 -12.09 11.72 -6.43
N PHE A 92 -12.17 10.41 -6.60
CA PHE A 92 -11.22 9.61 -7.36
C PHE A 92 -11.93 8.59 -8.25
N SER A 93 -11.74 8.69 -9.56
CA SER A 93 -12.33 7.75 -10.53
C SER A 93 -13.84 7.53 -10.31
N ASP A 94 -14.61 8.62 -10.18
CA ASP A 94 -16.06 8.64 -9.94
C ASP A 94 -16.51 8.01 -8.60
N LYS A 95 -15.58 7.77 -7.69
CA LYS A 95 -15.83 7.28 -6.34
C LYS A 95 -15.41 8.32 -5.30
N LYS A 96 -16.11 8.35 -4.17
CA LYS A 96 -15.65 9.04 -2.97
C LYS A 96 -14.80 8.09 -2.16
N ILE A 97 -13.57 8.50 -1.87
CA ILE A 97 -12.64 7.75 -1.01
C ILE A 97 -12.36 8.53 0.27
N PRO A 98 -12.38 7.91 1.44
CA PRO A 98 -12.10 8.60 2.70
C PRO A 98 -10.64 9.02 2.78
N MET A 99 -10.44 10.22 3.35
CA MET A 99 -9.14 10.84 3.57
C MET A 99 -8.93 11.07 5.06
N PRO A 100 -8.65 9.99 5.84
CA PRO A 100 -8.67 10.06 7.29
C PRO A 100 -7.42 10.67 7.91
N VAL A 101 -7.56 11.15 9.14
CA VAL A 101 -6.52 11.51 10.11
C VAL A 101 -5.69 12.72 9.70
N PHE A 102 -4.82 12.59 8.71
CA PHE A 102 -3.94 13.66 8.24
C PHE A 102 -4.19 13.93 6.77
N ASN A 103 -4.32 15.20 6.40
CA ASN A 103 -4.46 15.64 5.02
C ASN A 103 -3.40 16.69 4.69
N ASP A 104 -2.48 16.34 3.79
CA ASP A 104 -1.54 17.26 3.18
C ASP A 104 -2.22 17.97 1.99
N ILE A 105 -2.14 19.30 1.95
CA ILE A 105 -2.67 20.08 0.83
C ILE A 105 -1.58 20.18 -0.23
N ILE A 106 -1.73 19.34 -1.25
CA ILE A 106 -0.73 19.14 -2.28
C ILE A 106 -0.85 20.21 -3.36
N THR A 107 0.29 20.80 -3.74
CA THR A 107 0.42 21.61 -4.94
C THR A 107 1.25 20.85 -5.97
N PRO A 108 0.68 20.40 -7.10
CA PRO A 108 1.42 19.75 -8.15
C PRO A 108 2.43 20.70 -8.80
N LEU A 109 3.64 20.22 -9.03
CA LEU A 109 4.65 20.90 -9.82
C LEU A 109 4.48 20.55 -11.30
N GLU A 110 5.25 21.22 -12.17
CA GLU A 110 5.21 20.99 -13.62
C GLU A 110 5.39 19.49 -13.96
N GLY A 111 4.56 18.98 -14.86
CA GLY A 111 4.56 17.57 -15.26
C GLY A 111 3.84 16.60 -14.33
N THR A 112 3.29 17.08 -13.21
CA THR A 112 2.53 16.26 -12.25
C THR A 112 1.02 16.35 -12.52
N LYS A 113 0.37 15.20 -12.59
CA LYS A 113 -1.08 15.08 -12.82
C LYS A 113 -1.82 14.97 -11.49
N THR A 114 -2.93 15.68 -11.35
CA THR A 114 -3.90 15.45 -10.28
C THR A 114 -4.80 14.28 -10.67
N LEU A 115 -4.91 13.29 -9.79
CA LEU A 115 -5.78 12.12 -9.96
C LEU A 115 -7.06 12.21 -9.12
N ALA A 116 -6.98 12.84 -7.95
CA ALA A 116 -8.11 13.06 -7.06
C ALA A 116 -8.03 14.44 -6.41
N VAL A 117 -9.18 15.01 -6.09
CA VAL A 117 -9.31 16.28 -5.38
C VAL A 117 -10.12 16.08 -4.10
N TYR A 118 -9.83 16.88 -3.06
CA TYR A 118 -10.66 16.90 -1.86
C TYR A 118 -12.07 17.37 -2.20
N GLY A 119 -13.07 16.66 -1.73
CA GLY A 119 -14.48 16.92 -2.03
C GLY A 119 -15.23 17.70 -0.96
N ASN A 120 -14.57 18.03 0.15
CA ASN A 120 -15.11 18.86 1.22
C ASN A 120 -14.00 19.48 2.06
N SER A 121 -14.37 20.18 3.15
CA SER A 121 -13.47 20.95 4.03
C SER A 121 -13.05 22.31 3.41
N TYR A 122 -12.26 23.10 4.16
CA TYR A 122 -11.79 24.39 3.68
C TYR A 122 -10.80 24.32 2.51
N TYR A 123 -10.28 23.13 2.23
CA TYR A 123 -9.38 22.83 1.10
C TYR A 123 -10.06 22.04 -0.02
N GLU A 124 -11.39 22.06 -0.09
CA GLU A 124 -12.15 21.47 -1.20
C GLU A 124 -11.61 21.93 -2.55
N GLY A 125 -11.54 20.99 -3.51
CA GLY A 125 -10.99 21.23 -4.85
C GLY A 125 -9.46 21.19 -4.95
N ASN A 126 -8.72 21.19 -3.83
CA ASN A 126 -7.28 20.99 -3.87
C ASN A 126 -6.91 19.54 -4.17
N PRO A 127 -5.75 19.30 -4.82
CA PRO A 127 -5.26 17.96 -5.08
C PRO A 127 -5.09 17.13 -3.82
N ALA A 128 -5.66 15.92 -3.83
CA ALA A 128 -5.61 14.94 -2.75
C ALA A 128 -4.77 13.71 -3.12
N LEU A 129 -4.67 13.41 -4.42
CA LEU A 129 -3.82 12.36 -4.96
C LEU A 129 -3.20 12.87 -6.27
N THR A 130 -1.90 12.72 -6.40
CA THR A 130 -1.16 13.11 -7.60
C THR A 130 -0.36 11.96 -8.18
N CYS A 131 0.02 12.08 -9.44
CA CYS A 131 0.90 11.15 -10.15
C CYS A 131 1.97 11.93 -10.91
N HIS A 132 3.22 11.66 -10.61
CA HIS A 132 4.39 12.23 -11.29
C HIS A 132 5.15 11.14 -12.04
N ALA A 133 5.43 11.37 -13.33
CA ALA A 133 6.21 10.46 -14.14
C ALA A 133 7.70 10.73 -13.97
N VAL A 134 8.49 9.70 -13.65
CA VAL A 134 9.95 9.79 -13.47
C VAL A 134 10.62 8.66 -14.25
N GLY A 135 11.38 9.00 -15.27
CA GLY A 135 12.00 8.00 -16.14
C GLY A 135 10.96 7.09 -16.80
N LYS A 136 11.02 5.78 -16.50
CA LYS A 136 10.07 4.78 -17.01
C LYS A 136 8.93 4.46 -16.04
N GLY A 137 8.97 4.99 -14.83
CA GLY A 137 8.02 4.72 -13.77
C GLY A 137 7.23 5.94 -13.33
N GLN A 138 6.62 5.84 -12.18
CA GLN A 138 5.76 6.90 -11.66
C GLN A 138 5.73 6.91 -10.13
N VAL A 139 5.39 8.05 -9.56
CA VAL A 139 5.18 8.23 -8.13
C VAL A 139 3.75 8.71 -7.90
N LEU A 140 3.01 8.00 -7.05
CA LEU A 140 1.72 8.45 -6.55
C LEU A 140 1.92 9.03 -5.15
N HIS A 141 1.44 10.26 -4.94
CA HIS A 141 1.46 10.91 -3.64
C HIS A 141 0.01 11.12 -3.16
N LEU A 142 -0.37 10.35 -2.12
CA LEU A 142 -1.66 10.47 -1.45
C LEU A 142 -1.52 11.47 -0.30
N GLY A 143 -2.31 12.51 -0.32
CA GLY A 143 -2.31 13.55 0.73
C GLY A 143 -2.89 13.11 2.07
N ALA A 144 -3.30 11.84 2.22
CA ALA A 144 -3.94 11.34 3.42
C ALA A 144 -3.21 10.14 4.03
N THR A 145 -3.66 9.75 5.23
CA THR A 145 -3.29 8.48 5.84
C THR A 145 -3.96 7.33 5.08
N PHE A 146 -3.24 6.24 4.88
CA PHE A 146 -3.81 5.04 4.27
C PHE A 146 -4.85 4.39 5.20
N ASN A 147 -5.96 4.00 4.61
CA ASN A 147 -6.95 3.12 5.19
C ASN A 147 -7.32 2.04 4.16
N LYS A 148 -8.25 1.16 4.50
CA LYS A 148 -8.68 0.07 3.63
C LYS A 148 -9.24 0.61 2.31
N GLU A 149 -10.19 1.52 2.40
CA GLU A 149 -10.99 2.00 1.25
C GLU A 149 -10.14 2.77 0.25
N ASN A 150 -9.27 3.69 0.71
CA ASN A 150 -8.40 4.43 -0.20
C ASN A 150 -7.27 3.56 -0.75
N THR A 151 -6.81 2.54 0.00
CA THR A 151 -5.82 1.58 -0.48
C THR A 151 -6.40 0.65 -1.54
N GLU A 152 -7.63 0.16 -1.37
CA GLU A 152 -8.34 -0.63 -2.36
C GLU A 152 -8.58 0.16 -3.65
N ALA A 153 -8.96 1.43 -3.55
CA ALA A 153 -9.11 2.31 -4.71
C ALA A 153 -7.77 2.48 -5.48
N LEU A 154 -6.64 2.57 -4.77
CA LEU A 154 -5.31 2.58 -5.38
C LEU A 154 -4.96 1.24 -6.03
N PHE A 155 -5.32 0.10 -5.42
CA PHE A 155 -5.12 -1.22 -6.00
C PHE A 155 -5.91 -1.38 -7.30
N ASP A 156 -7.18 -0.94 -7.32
CA ASP A 156 -8.02 -0.92 -8.52
C ASP A 156 -7.37 -0.07 -9.64
N TYR A 157 -6.95 1.15 -9.31
CA TYR A 157 -6.30 2.05 -10.26
C TYR A 157 -5.00 1.49 -10.84
N LEU A 158 -4.17 0.90 -9.98
CA LEU A 158 -2.89 0.27 -10.37
C LEU A 158 -3.07 -1.14 -10.93
N LYS A 159 -4.31 -1.67 -10.98
CA LYS A 159 -4.64 -3.02 -11.44
C LYS A 159 -3.87 -4.11 -10.69
N ILE A 160 -3.65 -3.88 -9.39
CA ILE A 160 -3.04 -4.87 -8.52
C ILE A 160 -4.07 -5.95 -8.25
N LYS A 161 -3.74 -7.18 -8.63
CA LYS A 161 -4.62 -8.33 -8.40
C LYS A 161 -4.28 -8.99 -7.08
N ASP A 162 -5.30 -9.50 -6.40
CA ASP A 162 -5.11 -10.40 -5.27
C ASP A 162 -4.43 -11.69 -5.75
N PRO A 163 -3.20 -11.99 -5.29
CA PRO A 163 -2.47 -13.17 -5.72
C PRO A 163 -3.06 -14.48 -5.20
N PHE A 164 -3.98 -14.42 -4.24
CA PHE A 164 -4.56 -15.58 -3.58
C PHE A 164 -5.91 -15.98 -4.14
N LYS A 165 -6.61 -15.07 -4.84
CA LYS A 165 -7.99 -15.24 -5.31
C LYS A 165 -8.21 -16.53 -6.11
N GLU A 166 -7.21 -16.98 -6.87
CA GLU A 166 -7.32 -18.22 -7.64
C GLU A 166 -7.17 -19.50 -6.79
N TYR A 167 -6.68 -19.36 -5.56
CA TYR A 167 -6.39 -20.47 -4.66
C TYR A 167 -7.35 -20.54 -3.48
N ILE A 168 -7.69 -19.41 -2.90
CA ILE A 168 -8.45 -19.34 -1.65
C ILE A 168 -9.31 -18.07 -1.57
N GLU A 169 -10.49 -18.22 -1.03
CA GLU A 169 -11.35 -17.13 -0.57
C GLU A 169 -11.47 -17.23 0.94
N ALA A 170 -11.00 -16.23 1.66
CA ALA A 170 -10.96 -16.20 3.11
C ALA A 170 -11.54 -14.89 3.64
N PRO A 171 -12.11 -14.88 4.86
CA PRO A 171 -12.58 -13.64 5.48
C PRO A 171 -11.41 -12.72 5.79
N GLU A 172 -11.66 -11.41 5.87
CA GLU A 172 -10.65 -10.39 6.17
C GLU A 172 -9.94 -10.58 7.52
N THR A 173 -10.57 -11.31 8.42
CA THR A 173 -10.02 -11.67 9.73
C THR A 173 -8.99 -12.80 9.68
N ALA A 174 -8.82 -13.44 8.52
CA ALA A 174 -7.80 -14.46 8.30
C ALA A 174 -6.56 -13.84 7.63
N GLU A 175 -5.38 -14.23 8.07
CA GLU A 175 -4.16 -13.94 7.33
C GLU A 175 -3.86 -15.10 6.37
N VAL A 176 -3.68 -14.77 5.09
CA VAL A 176 -3.31 -15.73 4.05
C VAL A 176 -1.91 -15.38 3.54
N ILE A 177 -1.00 -16.35 3.57
CA ILE A 177 0.38 -16.17 3.11
C ILE A 177 0.69 -17.27 2.11
N MET A 178 1.36 -16.92 1.01
CA MET A 178 1.92 -17.88 0.08
C MET A 178 3.45 -17.91 0.18
N ARG A 179 4.00 -19.11 0.14
CA ARG A 179 5.44 -19.36 0.02
C ARG A 179 5.69 -20.30 -1.14
N GLU A 180 6.81 -20.09 -1.80
CA GLU A 180 7.28 -20.97 -2.87
C GLU A 180 8.64 -21.54 -2.50
N LYS A 181 8.80 -22.83 -2.71
CA LYS A 181 10.05 -23.56 -2.50
C LYS A 181 10.16 -24.66 -3.56
N ASP A 182 11.27 -24.67 -4.28
CA ASP A 182 11.60 -25.68 -5.29
C ASP A 182 10.50 -25.83 -6.38
N GLY A 183 9.84 -24.71 -6.75
CA GLY A 183 8.73 -24.66 -7.70
C GLY A 183 7.37 -25.04 -7.09
N GLU A 184 7.32 -25.51 -5.86
CA GLU A 184 6.09 -25.87 -5.17
C GLU A 184 5.53 -24.69 -4.37
N LYS A 185 4.22 -24.46 -4.43
CA LYS A 185 3.52 -23.39 -3.73
C LYS A 185 2.82 -23.91 -2.48
N TYR A 186 2.96 -23.17 -1.40
CA TYR A 186 2.37 -23.46 -0.10
C TYR A 186 1.54 -22.30 0.38
N ILE A 187 0.31 -22.55 0.78
CA ILE A 187 -0.62 -21.55 1.33
C ILE A 187 -0.79 -21.80 2.82
N PHE A 188 -0.56 -20.75 3.60
CA PHE A 188 -0.76 -20.72 5.05
C PHE A 188 -2.01 -19.90 5.32
N VAL A 189 -2.92 -20.45 6.13
CA VAL A 189 -4.11 -19.76 6.61
C VAL A 189 -4.02 -19.66 8.13
N LEU A 190 -4.08 -18.46 8.65
CA LEU A 190 -3.89 -18.15 10.05
C LEU A 190 -5.15 -17.46 10.59
N ASN A 191 -5.72 -18.01 11.65
CA ASN A 191 -6.84 -17.42 12.36
C ASN A 191 -6.36 -16.80 13.67
N TYR A 192 -6.39 -15.47 13.77
CA TYR A 192 -6.03 -14.73 14.99
C TYR A 192 -7.23 -14.39 15.87
N GLN A 193 -8.44 -14.87 15.49
CA GLN A 193 -9.67 -14.59 16.22
C GLN A 193 -9.92 -15.63 17.31
N ALA A 194 -10.63 -15.22 18.36
CA ALA A 194 -11.13 -16.11 19.40
C ALA A 194 -12.30 -16.99 18.94
N GLU A 195 -12.74 -16.84 17.71
CA GLU A 195 -13.83 -17.60 17.09
C GLU A 195 -13.31 -18.38 15.89
N LYS A 196 -14.04 -19.43 15.50
CA LYS A 196 -13.76 -20.16 14.26
C LYS A 196 -14.00 -19.28 13.05
N ILE A 197 -13.23 -19.48 12.00
CA ILE A 197 -13.44 -18.88 10.68
C ILE A 197 -13.76 -19.95 9.64
N GLU A 198 -14.45 -19.56 8.58
CA GLU A 198 -14.72 -20.38 7.41
C GLU A 198 -14.03 -19.75 6.21
N TYR A 199 -13.51 -20.57 5.32
CA TYR A 199 -12.88 -20.15 4.07
C TYR A 199 -13.10 -21.23 3.00
N THR A 200 -12.83 -20.90 1.74
CA THR A 200 -13.05 -21.81 0.62
C THR A 200 -11.77 -21.98 -0.19
N LEU A 201 -11.31 -23.21 -0.34
CA LEU A 201 -10.24 -23.54 -1.28
C LEU A 201 -10.83 -23.63 -2.69
N GLN A 202 -10.33 -22.81 -3.59
CA GLN A 202 -10.79 -22.72 -4.98
C GLN A 202 -10.24 -23.84 -5.88
N LYS A 203 -9.19 -24.51 -5.41
CA LYS A 203 -8.52 -25.63 -6.10
C LYS A 203 -8.23 -26.75 -5.10
N PRO A 204 -8.12 -28.01 -5.57
CA PRO A 204 -7.63 -29.10 -4.73
C PRO A 204 -6.20 -28.83 -4.23
N MET A 205 -5.95 -29.11 -2.97
CA MET A 205 -4.65 -28.92 -2.31
C MET A 205 -4.41 -30.07 -1.33
N ILE A 206 -3.15 -30.30 -0.98
CA ILE A 206 -2.80 -31.26 0.08
C ILE A 206 -2.68 -30.52 1.41
N ALA A 207 -3.52 -30.84 2.37
CA ALA A 207 -3.37 -30.38 3.76
C ALA A 207 -2.13 -31.05 4.38
N LEU A 208 -1.15 -30.25 4.83
CA LEU A 208 0.16 -30.79 5.24
C LEU A 208 0.14 -31.48 6.60
N TYR A 209 -0.83 -31.19 7.47
CA TYR A 209 -0.89 -31.77 8.80
C TYR A 209 -1.30 -33.25 8.78
N ASP A 210 -2.27 -33.60 7.95
CA ASP A 210 -2.82 -34.95 7.86
C ASP A 210 -2.54 -35.63 6.51
N LYS A 211 -1.92 -34.90 5.58
CA LYS A 211 -1.58 -35.34 4.22
C LYS A 211 -2.78 -35.77 3.37
N THR A 212 -3.95 -35.18 3.68
CA THR A 212 -5.18 -35.42 2.95
C THR A 212 -5.39 -34.37 1.87
N GLU A 213 -6.13 -34.74 0.83
CA GLU A 213 -6.61 -33.77 -0.16
C GLU A 213 -7.76 -32.95 0.43
N ALA A 214 -7.69 -31.63 0.27
CA ALA A 214 -8.69 -30.68 0.72
C ALA A 214 -9.13 -29.80 -0.45
N THR A 215 -10.41 -29.51 -0.53
CA THR A 215 -11.02 -28.60 -1.52
C THR A 215 -12.35 -28.08 -1.00
N GLY A 216 -12.81 -26.96 -1.55
CA GLY A 216 -14.09 -26.35 -1.15
C GLY A 216 -14.07 -25.74 0.25
N ARG A 217 -15.21 -25.82 0.94
CA ARG A 217 -15.41 -25.14 2.22
C ARG A 217 -14.65 -25.81 3.36
N CYS A 218 -13.83 -25.04 4.04
CA CYS A 218 -13.00 -25.44 5.17
C CYS A 218 -13.32 -24.58 6.40
N THR A 219 -13.03 -25.11 7.58
CA THR A 219 -13.19 -24.41 8.86
C THR A 219 -11.87 -24.45 9.63
N LEU A 220 -11.50 -23.32 10.23
CA LEU A 220 -10.33 -23.21 11.08
C LEU A 220 -10.76 -22.77 12.49
N PRO A 221 -10.38 -23.50 13.54
CA PRO A 221 -10.76 -23.15 14.90
C PRO A 221 -10.15 -21.80 15.34
N ALA A 222 -10.59 -21.30 16.49
CA ALA A 222 -9.99 -20.14 17.14
C ALA A 222 -8.47 -20.33 17.27
N PHE A 223 -7.70 -19.30 16.90
CA PHE A 223 -6.22 -19.29 16.90
C PHE A 223 -5.57 -20.45 16.14
N GLY A 224 -6.33 -21.07 15.23
CA GLY A 224 -5.88 -22.19 14.43
C GLY A 224 -5.02 -21.79 13.24
N THR A 225 -4.28 -22.77 12.71
CA THR A 225 -3.47 -22.62 11.50
C THR A 225 -3.72 -23.80 10.56
N ALA A 226 -3.73 -23.55 9.27
CA ALA A 226 -3.72 -24.58 8.24
C ALA A 226 -2.62 -24.31 7.23
N VAL A 227 -2.02 -25.36 6.70
CA VAL A 227 -0.99 -25.26 5.67
C VAL A 227 -1.33 -26.21 4.53
N TYR A 228 -1.38 -25.69 3.35
CA TYR A 228 -1.71 -26.44 2.13
C TYR A 228 -0.58 -26.39 1.12
N LYS A 229 -0.32 -27.49 0.46
CA LYS A 229 0.48 -27.55 -0.76
C LYS A 229 -0.45 -27.53 -1.96
N VAL A 230 -0.23 -26.59 -2.87
CA VAL A 230 -1.00 -26.52 -4.13
C VAL A 230 -0.67 -27.72 -5.00
N ILE A 231 -1.70 -28.35 -5.57
CA ILE A 231 -1.56 -29.39 -6.60
C ILE A 231 -1.63 -28.66 -7.96
N GLU A 232 -0.57 -28.76 -8.75
CA GLU A 232 -0.52 -28.24 -10.12
C GLU A 232 -1.19 -29.18 -11.12
#